data_28550f8e1e19fd59f24eb505ac6af878
#
_entry.id   28550f8e1e19fd59f24eb505ac6af878
#
_cell.length_a   1.000
_cell.length_b   1.000
_cell.length_c   1.000
_cell.angle_alpha   90.00
_cell.angle_beta   90.00
_cell.angle_gamma   90.00
#
_symmetry.space_group_name_H-M   'P 1'
#
loop_
_entity.id
_entity.type
_entity.pdbx_description
1 polymer ?
#
loop_
_entity_poly.entity_id
_entity_poly.type
_entity_poly.pdbx_seq_one_letter_code
_entity_poly.pdbx_strand_id
1 'polypeptide(L)'
;MSWYNEAIFYHIYPLGLTGAPKQNEYTEPVHRLNTLLPWIDHIKAIGCTALYIGPLFESVGHGYETTDYKKLDSRLGTNEDLTAFVKVCHEKGIKVIFDGVFNHTGRDFFAFKDIQKNREHSPYLNWYCNVNFYGNNEYNDGFSYDNWGGYNLLVKLNQRNPDVQNYICDVIRYWVSEFDVDGIRLDAADVLDFDFMRMLRRTAEEVKPDFWLMGEVIHGDYSRWVNGETLHSVTNYALHKALYSGHNDHNYFEIAHTVKYLQNMGNLDLYNFVDNHDVERIYTKLSNKAHFTPVHILLYTLPGVPSIYYGSEFGIEGRKERSSDDSLRPALSLDDYETALGDNPCTALIAALGQIRQHTPALSYGNYAELHLTNRQFAFARDLNDVRVVVTVNNDDNAASMDLPAGNAVEYIGALSGQKVAVQDGRINVTVPANSGEIWVPSGDMPEYKPFKVEISVKEETVTDEESIPADSEAPSSATEPVHFDPNKSPEDMSVAELQAAILAKMANNGPVSDQMKKTVNENIWHDSLVNWLKSFR
;
A
#
# COMPACT_ATOMS: atom_id res chain seq x y z
N MET A 1 23.19 -12.73 -1.83
CA MET A 1 21.82 -12.37 -1.41
C MET A 1 21.75 -10.86 -1.42
N SER A 2 20.78 -10.31 -2.11
CA SER A 2 20.65 -8.86 -2.26
C SER A 2 19.88 -8.27 -1.08
N TRP A 3 20.20 -7.03 -0.70
CA TRP A 3 19.63 -6.35 0.47
C TRP A 3 18.09 -6.32 0.46
N TYR A 4 17.48 -6.24 -0.72
CA TYR A 4 16.04 -6.12 -0.87
C TYR A 4 15.26 -7.41 -0.54
N ASN A 5 15.89 -8.58 -0.53
CA ASN A 5 15.21 -9.82 -0.12
C ASN A 5 14.89 -9.84 1.38
N GLU A 6 15.69 -9.13 2.20
CA GLU A 6 15.49 -9.00 3.66
C GLU A 6 14.82 -7.68 4.04
N ALA A 7 14.57 -6.80 3.08
CA ALA A 7 14.05 -5.47 3.34
C ALA A 7 12.65 -5.52 3.99
N ILE A 8 12.44 -4.55 4.88
CA ILE A 8 11.14 -4.17 5.42
C ILE A 8 11.01 -2.69 5.09
N PHE A 9 10.11 -2.36 4.18
CA PHE A 9 9.95 -1.01 3.69
C PHE A 9 9.06 -0.17 4.57
N TYR A 10 9.42 1.10 4.69
CA TYR A 10 8.51 2.17 5.09
C TYR A 10 8.26 3.06 3.86
N HIS A 11 7.02 3.42 3.60
CA HIS A 11 6.65 4.20 2.43
C HIS A 11 6.17 5.60 2.85
N ILE A 12 6.80 6.64 2.31
CA ILE A 12 6.45 8.04 2.53
C ILE A 12 6.00 8.71 1.22
N TYR A 13 4.84 9.36 1.26
CA TYR A 13 4.43 10.36 0.28
C TYR A 13 4.80 11.76 0.83
N PRO A 14 5.94 12.34 0.42
CA PRO A 14 6.58 13.44 1.14
C PRO A 14 5.79 14.75 1.08
N LEU A 15 5.14 15.08 -0.05
CA LEU A 15 4.32 16.28 -0.17
C LEU A 15 3.16 16.29 0.82
N GLY A 16 2.53 15.13 1.04
CA GLY A 16 1.47 14.98 2.03
C GLY A 16 2.02 15.05 3.45
N LEU A 17 2.95 14.15 3.81
CA LEU A 17 3.46 14.04 5.16
C LEU A 17 4.01 15.36 5.71
N THR A 18 4.68 16.16 4.87
CA THR A 18 5.24 17.46 5.26
C THR A 18 4.25 18.62 5.20
N GLY A 19 2.99 18.39 4.79
CA GLY A 19 2.00 19.45 4.62
C GLY A 19 2.38 20.48 3.55
N ALA A 20 3.05 20.03 2.47
CA ALA A 20 3.41 20.90 1.37
C ALA A 20 2.17 21.46 0.65
N PRO A 21 2.22 22.67 0.07
CA PRO A 21 1.12 23.20 -0.74
C PRO A 21 0.74 22.28 -1.89
N LYS A 22 -0.56 22.18 -2.21
CA LYS A 22 -1.05 21.30 -3.27
C LYS A 22 -0.57 21.70 -4.66
N GLN A 23 -0.40 23.00 -4.90
CA GLN A 23 0.13 23.55 -6.15
C GLN A 23 1.53 24.07 -5.93
N ASN A 24 2.41 23.84 -6.88
CA ASN A 24 3.75 24.38 -6.88
C ASN A 24 3.75 25.75 -7.57
N GLU A 25 4.08 26.78 -6.83
CA GLU A 25 4.23 28.15 -7.34
C GLU A 25 5.64 28.44 -7.84
N TYR A 26 6.54 27.43 -7.82
CA TYR A 26 7.95 27.53 -8.25
C TYR A 26 8.70 28.69 -7.58
N THR A 27 8.42 28.90 -6.30
CA THR A 27 9.06 29.92 -5.46
C THR A 27 10.40 29.42 -4.92
N GLU A 28 11.05 30.25 -4.09
CA GLU A 28 12.26 29.84 -3.36
C GLU A 28 12.00 28.56 -2.55
N PRO A 29 12.98 27.65 -2.49
CA PRO A 29 12.84 26.38 -1.80
C PRO A 29 12.46 26.51 -0.32
N VAL A 30 11.56 25.68 0.14
CA VAL A 30 11.18 25.56 1.56
C VAL A 30 11.62 24.20 2.08
N HIS A 31 12.55 24.16 3.01
CA HIS A 31 13.27 22.97 3.50
C HIS A 31 12.40 22.02 4.32
N ARG A 32 11.21 21.63 3.79
CA ARG A 32 10.28 20.73 4.49
C ARG A 32 10.80 19.30 4.63
N LEU A 33 11.65 18.85 3.70
CA LEU A 33 12.25 17.52 3.79
C LEU A 33 13.01 17.33 5.12
N ASN A 34 13.60 18.40 5.65
CA ASN A 34 14.33 18.35 6.92
C ASN A 34 13.42 18.02 8.12
N THR A 35 12.11 18.26 8.03
CA THR A 35 11.15 17.86 9.07
C THR A 35 10.99 16.34 9.14
N LEU A 36 11.42 15.61 8.13
CA LEU A 36 11.38 14.15 8.08
C LEU A 36 12.61 13.48 8.71
N LEU A 37 13.66 14.23 9.09
CA LEU A 37 14.85 13.64 9.72
C LEU A 37 14.52 12.83 11.01
N PRO A 38 13.64 13.29 11.92
CA PRO A 38 13.25 12.49 13.08
C PRO A 38 12.50 11.18 12.70
N TRP A 39 11.80 11.16 11.57
CA TRP A 39 11.12 9.96 11.09
C TRP A 39 12.08 8.82 10.78
N ILE A 40 13.34 9.10 10.45
CA ILE A 40 14.36 8.07 10.17
C ILE A 40 14.61 7.22 11.42
N ASP A 41 14.65 7.85 12.61
CA ASP A 41 14.79 7.12 13.87
C ASP A 41 13.53 6.32 14.21
N HIS A 42 12.34 6.86 13.94
CA HIS A 42 11.07 6.14 14.08
C HIS A 42 11.02 4.92 13.15
N ILE A 43 11.34 5.09 11.87
CA ILE A 43 11.39 4.01 10.87
C ILE A 43 12.27 2.86 11.34
N LYS A 44 13.45 3.20 11.89
CA LYS A 44 14.35 2.20 12.46
C LYS A 44 13.78 1.54 13.72
N ALA A 45 13.14 2.31 14.60
CA ALA A 45 12.56 1.83 15.84
C ALA A 45 11.43 0.82 15.61
N ILE A 46 10.62 1.01 14.56
CA ILE A 46 9.58 0.04 14.16
C ILE A 46 10.11 -1.12 13.31
N GLY A 47 11.44 -1.24 13.17
CA GLY A 47 12.09 -2.36 12.52
C GLY A 47 12.12 -2.32 11.00
N CYS A 48 11.85 -1.18 10.36
CA CYS A 48 12.02 -1.03 8.92
C CYS A 48 13.51 -0.81 8.57
N THR A 49 13.91 -1.36 7.43
CA THR A 49 15.31 -1.37 6.95
C THR A 49 15.48 -0.66 5.61
N ALA A 50 14.37 -0.28 4.99
CA ALA A 50 14.35 0.44 3.73
C ALA A 50 13.24 1.47 3.71
N LEU A 51 13.47 2.57 2.99
CA LEU A 51 12.54 3.66 2.76
C LEU A 51 12.21 3.76 1.27
N TYR A 52 10.92 3.68 0.93
CA TYR A 52 10.40 4.16 -0.33
C TYR A 52 9.86 5.58 -0.10
N ILE A 53 10.42 6.57 -0.78
CA ILE A 53 10.00 7.96 -0.68
C ILE A 53 9.75 8.55 -2.06
N GLY A 54 8.58 9.09 -2.28
CA GLY A 54 8.23 9.74 -3.55
C GLY A 54 6.75 9.99 -3.73
N PRO A 55 6.43 10.75 -4.79
CA PRO A 55 7.35 11.44 -5.72
C PRO A 55 8.10 12.62 -5.06
N LEU A 56 9.34 12.88 -5.49
CA LEU A 56 10.23 13.86 -4.86
C LEU A 56 10.58 15.05 -5.75
N PHE A 57 10.56 14.87 -7.07
CA PHE A 57 11.15 15.83 -8.01
C PHE A 57 10.14 16.90 -8.43
N GLU A 58 10.70 18.03 -8.95
CA GLU A 58 9.91 19.22 -9.29
C GLU A 58 8.68 18.84 -10.12
N SER A 59 7.50 19.27 -9.67
CA SER A 59 6.22 18.92 -10.26
C SER A 59 5.21 20.04 -10.14
N VAL A 60 4.09 19.93 -10.87
CA VAL A 60 3.04 20.95 -10.87
C VAL A 60 2.18 20.91 -9.59
N GLY A 61 1.80 19.71 -9.16
CA GLY A 61 0.84 19.53 -8.07
C GLY A 61 1.12 18.33 -7.18
N HIS A 62 0.54 17.17 -7.51
CA HIS A 62 0.62 15.98 -6.65
C HIS A 62 1.93 15.17 -6.78
N GLY A 63 2.89 15.65 -7.57
CA GLY A 63 4.20 15.02 -7.67
C GLY A 63 4.40 14.16 -8.91
N TYR A 64 3.33 13.66 -9.52
CA TYR A 64 3.41 12.80 -10.71
C TYR A 64 3.42 13.59 -12.03
N GLU A 65 3.21 14.89 -11.99
CA GLU A 65 3.39 15.82 -13.13
C GLU A 65 4.81 16.39 -13.15
N THR A 66 5.80 15.52 -13.30
CA THR A 66 7.22 15.90 -13.21
C THR A 66 7.60 16.95 -14.25
N THR A 67 8.23 18.01 -13.81
CA THR A 67 8.73 19.12 -14.65
C THR A 67 10.24 19.20 -14.72
N ASP A 68 10.95 18.63 -13.72
CA ASP A 68 12.40 18.45 -13.71
C ASP A 68 12.79 17.24 -12.86
N TYR A 69 13.36 16.20 -13.48
CA TYR A 69 13.79 14.98 -12.80
C TYR A 69 15.09 15.13 -11.99
N LYS A 70 15.81 16.22 -12.13
CA LYS A 70 17.13 16.42 -11.50
C LYS A 70 17.10 17.49 -10.40
N LYS A 71 15.92 18.04 -10.12
CA LYS A 71 15.70 19.07 -9.10
C LYS A 71 14.67 18.57 -8.10
N LEU A 72 15.03 18.57 -6.80
CA LEU A 72 14.06 18.34 -5.73
C LEU A 72 12.93 19.36 -5.84
N ASP A 73 11.70 18.93 -5.60
CA ASP A 73 10.54 19.83 -5.59
C ASP A 73 10.77 20.99 -4.61
N SER A 74 10.63 22.22 -5.08
CA SER A 74 10.89 23.43 -4.28
C SER A 74 10.04 23.53 -3.02
N ARG A 75 8.92 22.83 -3.00
CA ARG A 75 8.07 22.72 -1.80
C ARG A 75 8.68 21.80 -0.72
N LEU A 76 9.65 20.95 -1.08
CA LEU A 76 10.35 20.04 -0.16
C LEU A 76 11.73 20.55 0.25
N GLY A 77 12.42 21.29 -0.63
CA GLY A 77 13.76 21.81 -0.34
C GLY A 77 14.66 21.90 -1.55
N THR A 78 15.94 21.64 -1.33
CA THR A 78 17.00 21.65 -2.35
C THR A 78 17.61 20.27 -2.54
N ASN A 79 18.41 20.09 -3.60
CA ASN A 79 19.13 18.83 -3.82
C ASN A 79 20.10 18.52 -2.66
N GLU A 80 20.68 19.51 -2.03
CA GLU A 80 21.55 19.35 -0.86
C GLU A 80 20.78 18.78 0.33
N ASP A 81 19.51 19.21 0.53
CA ASP A 81 18.64 18.62 1.57
C ASP A 81 18.39 17.13 1.29
N LEU A 82 18.12 16.76 0.03
CA LEU A 82 17.88 15.37 -0.34
C LEU A 82 19.14 14.51 -0.19
N THR A 83 20.29 15.03 -0.62
CA THR A 83 21.59 14.34 -0.43
C THR A 83 21.87 14.11 1.05
N ALA A 84 21.66 15.12 1.89
CA ALA A 84 21.83 15.03 3.34
C ALA A 84 20.86 14.03 3.96
N PHE A 85 19.59 14.03 3.54
CA PHE A 85 18.57 13.13 4.02
C PHE A 85 18.91 11.66 3.72
N VAL A 86 19.26 11.33 2.47
CA VAL A 86 19.66 9.96 2.07
C VAL A 86 20.90 9.51 2.83
N LYS A 87 21.87 10.41 3.02
CA LYS A 87 23.07 10.11 3.82
C LYS A 87 22.72 9.71 5.25
N VAL A 88 21.82 10.45 5.91
CA VAL A 88 21.35 10.10 7.27
C VAL A 88 20.63 8.74 7.28
N CYS A 89 19.82 8.44 6.26
CA CYS A 89 19.21 7.11 6.12
C CYS A 89 20.29 6.02 6.08
N HIS A 90 21.32 6.18 5.24
CA HIS A 90 22.41 5.21 5.12
C HIS A 90 23.22 5.06 6.41
N GLU A 91 23.51 6.17 7.12
CA GLU A 91 24.20 6.14 8.43
C GLU A 91 23.39 5.36 9.49
N LYS A 92 22.06 5.32 9.37
CA LYS A 92 21.17 4.52 10.22
C LYS A 92 20.96 3.09 9.69
N GLY A 93 21.56 2.73 8.55
CA GLY A 93 21.43 1.40 7.93
C GLY A 93 20.12 1.22 7.17
N ILE A 94 19.47 2.30 6.73
CA ILE A 94 18.23 2.29 5.96
C ILE A 94 18.56 2.53 4.49
N LYS A 95 18.16 1.61 3.62
CA LYS A 95 18.23 1.74 2.16
C LYS A 95 17.14 2.67 1.66
N VAL A 96 17.38 3.41 0.56
CA VAL A 96 16.42 4.40 0.04
C VAL A 96 16.13 4.14 -1.42
N ILE A 97 14.84 4.09 -1.78
CA ILE A 97 14.39 4.07 -3.18
C ILE A 97 13.50 5.27 -3.47
N PHE A 98 13.60 5.80 -4.69
CA PHE A 98 12.81 6.92 -5.18
C PHE A 98 11.68 6.47 -6.11
N ASP A 99 10.72 7.36 -6.31
CA ASP A 99 9.65 7.18 -7.31
C ASP A 99 10.12 7.67 -8.68
N GLY A 100 10.12 6.80 -9.67
CA GLY A 100 10.48 7.08 -11.06
C GLY A 100 9.25 7.20 -11.94
N VAL A 101 8.80 8.42 -12.20
CA VAL A 101 7.65 8.74 -13.06
C VAL A 101 8.15 8.84 -14.51
N PHE A 102 8.35 7.70 -15.18
CA PHE A 102 8.99 7.66 -16.50
C PHE A 102 8.03 7.35 -17.66
N ASN A 103 6.75 7.11 -17.35
CA ASN A 103 5.73 6.95 -18.38
C ASN A 103 5.30 8.27 -19.02
N HIS A 104 5.32 9.37 -18.26
CA HIS A 104 4.81 10.67 -18.67
C HIS A 104 5.56 11.81 -17.96
N THR A 105 5.38 13.03 -18.44
CA THR A 105 5.84 14.25 -17.78
C THR A 105 4.67 15.20 -17.53
N GLY A 106 4.90 16.17 -16.65
CA GLY A 106 4.03 17.35 -16.56
C GLY A 106 4.15 18.24 -17.79
N ARG A 107 3.18 19.13 -17.98
CA ARG A 107 3.14 20.07 -19.10
C ARG A 107 4.24 21.16 -19.04
N ASP A 108 4.76 21.43 -17.84
CA ASP A 108 5.85 22.39 -17.63
C ASP A 108 7.25 21.79 -17.83
N PHE A 109 7.35 20.53 -18.21
CA PHE A 109 8.62 19.89 -18.57
C PHE A 109 9.23 20.58 -19.82
N PHE A 110 10.53 20.80 -19.81
CA PHE A 110 11.20 21.63 -20.82
C PHE A 110 10.91 21.23 -22.27
N ALA A 111 10.87 19.91 -22.55
CA ALA A 111 10.62 19.41 -23.90
C ALA A 111 9.17 19.66 -24.36
N PHE A 112 8.19 19.54 -23.45
CA PHE A 112 6.82 19.83 -23.79
C PHE A 112 6.56 21.34 -23.93
N LYS A 113 7.16 22.18 -23.08
CA LYS A 113 7.12 23.65 -23.23
C LYS A 113 7.71 24.12 -24.57
N ASP A 114 8.74 23.45 -25.05
CA ASP A 114 9.29 23.75 -26.37
C ASP A 114 8.28 23.44 -27.49
N ILE A 115 7.56 22.33 -27.40
CA ILE A 115 6.47 22.00 -28.36
C ILE A 115 5.36 23.03 -28.31
N GLN A 116 4.94 23.47 -27.13
CA GLN A 116 3.94 24.53 -26.99
C GLN A 116 4.35 25.83 -27.67
N LYS A 117 5.66 26.17 -27.59
CA LYS A 117 6.22 27.40 -28.14
C LYS A 117 6.55 27.30 -29.63
N ASN A 118 7.27 26.26 -30.03
CA ASN A 118 7.87 26.11 -31.36
C ASN A 118 7.05 25.22 -32.31
N ARG A 119 6.03 24.56 -31.79
CA ARG A 119 5.04 23.75 -32.52
C ARG A 119 5.74 22.71 -33.41
N GLU A 120 5.41 22.65 -34.72
CA GLU A 120 5.95 21.73 -35.72
C GLU A 120 7.49 21.86 -35.90
N HIS A 121 8.08 22.93 -35.40
CA HIS A 121 9.54 23.18 -35.46
C HIS A 121 10.29 22.72 -34.21
N SER A 122 9.58 22.19 -33.19
CA SER A 122 10.21 21.70 -31.98
C SER A 122 11.06 20.44 -32.27
N PRO A 123 12.30 20.37 -31.77
CA PRO A 123 13.11 19.15 -31.85
C PRO A 123 12.59 18.02 -30.97
N TYR A 124 11.64 18.30 -30.07
CA TYR A 124 11.09 17.35 -29.08
C TYR A 124 9.77 16.72 -29.50
N LEU A 125 9.28 16.93 -30.74
CA LEU A 125 8.01 16.37 -31.20
C LEU A 125 7.91 14.85 -30.99
N ASN A 126 9.01 14.15 -31.30
CA ASN A 126 9.07 12.69 -31.17
C ASN A 126 9.34 12.19 -29.74
N TRP A 127 9.52 13.11 -28.77
CA TRP A 127 9.63 12.75 -27.36
C TRP A 127 8.30 12.33 -26.75
N TYR A 128 7.20 12.74 -27.38
CA TYR A 128 5.85 12.44 -26.92
C TYR A 128 5.06 11.63 -27.95
N CYS A 129 4.06 10.90 -27.47
CA CYS A 129 3.24 10.05 -28.33
C CYS A 129 2.12 10.85 -29.01
N ASN A 130 1.96 10.64 -30.33
CA ASN A 130 0.81 11.11 -31.13
C ASN A 130 0.53 12.62 -31.06
N VAL A 131 1.57 13.47 -31.04
CA VAL A 131 1.41 14.91 -31.15
C VAL A 131 0.77 15.26 -32.50
N ASN A 132 -0.41 15.89 -32.46
CA ASN A 132 -1.21 16.16 -33.65
C ASN A 132 -1.73 17.62 -33.67
N PHE A 133 -1.20 18.41 -34.59
CA PHE A 133 -1.54 19.84 -34.74
C PHE A 133 -2.88 20.10 -35.43
N TYR A 134 -3.60 19.07 -35.87
CA TYR A 134 -4.99 19.18 -36.32
C TYR A 134 -6.01 18.94 -35.19
N GLY A 135 -5.54 18.63 -33.97
CA GLY A 135 -6.36 18.44 -32.77
C GLY A 135 -6.34 19.63 -31.83
N ASN A 136 -6.96 19.45 -30.69
CA ASN A 136 -6.92 20.38 -29.55
C ASN A 136 -7.09 19.60 -28.24
N ASN A 137 -6.97 20.26 -27.11
CA ASN A 137 -7.15 19.71 -25.76
C ASN A 137 -7.83 20.76 -24.84
N GLU A 138 -8.12 20.40 -23.59
CA GLU A 138 -8.79 21.28 -22.62
C GLU A 138 -7.98 22.53 -22.24
N TYR A 139 -6.66 22.52 -22.45
CA TYR A 139 -5.79 23.69 -22.25
C TYR A 139 -5.74 24.62 -23.46
N ASN A 140 -6.45 24.26 -24.53
CA ASN A 140 -6.53 25.04 -25.77
C ASN A 140 -5.17 25.29 -26.45
N ASP A 141 -4.27 24.29 -26.40
CA ASP A 141 -2.94 24.38 -27.02
C ASP A 141 -2.98 24.44 -28.56
N GLY A 142 -4.10 24.09 -29.20
CA GLY A 142 -4.21 23.95 -30.65
C GLY A 142 -3.48 22.71 -31.20
N PHE A 143 -3.27 21.69 -30.38
CA PHE A 143 -2.83 20.36 -30.75
C PHE A 143 -3.30 19.34 -29.70
N SER A 144 -3.33 18.07 -30.06
CA SER A 144 -3.61 16.95 -29.19
C SER A 144 -2.38 16.03 -29.07
N TYR A 145 -2.37 15.19 -28.06
CA TYR A 145 -1.29 14.26 -27.74
C TYR A 145 -1.82 13.11 -26.87
N ASP A 146 -1.08 12.02 -26.76
CA ASP A 146 -1.40 10.95 -25.83
C ASP A 146 -1.05 11.34 -24.40
N ASN A 147 -1.85 10.85 -23.46
CA ASN A 147 -1.71 11.09 -22.04
C ASN A 147 -1.83 9.79 -21.24
N TRP A 148 -1.60 9.86 -19.92
CA TRP A 148 -1.90 8.77 -19.02
C TRP A 148 -3.28 8.96 -18.38
N GLY A 149 -4.08 7.88 -18.38
CA GLY A 149 -5.37 7.83 -17.68
C GLY A 149 -6.46 8.80 -18.17
N GLY A 150 -6.28 9.44 -19.34
CA GLY A 150 -7.20 10.46 -19.84
C GLY A 150 -6.89 11.87 -19.35
N TYR A 151 -5.80 12.07 -18.61
CA TYR A 151 -5.41 13.36 -18.04
C TYR A 151 -4.34 14.04 -18.89
N ASN A 152 -4.69 15.10 -19.62
CA ASN A 152 -3.75 15.84 -20.46
C ASN A 152 -2.65 16.58 -19.67
N LEU A 153 -2.75 16.66 -18.34
CA LEU A 153 -1.69 17.12 -17.46
C LEU A 153 -0.50 16.15 -17.43
N LEU A 154 -0.71 14.86 -17.74
CA LEU A 154 0.25 13.76 -17.71
C LEU A 154 0.58 13.33 -19.14
N VAL A 155 1.52 14.06 -19.75
CA VAL A 155 1.84 13.93 -21.19
C VAL A 155 2.70 12.68 -21.44
N LYS A 156 2.19 11.73 -22.23
CA LYS A 156 2.84 10.43 -22.43
C LYS A 156 4.15 10.53 -23.21
N LEU A 157 5.26 10.08 -22.61
CA LEU A 157 6.56 9.98 -23.26
C LEU A 157 6.61 8.86 -24.30
N ASN A 158 7.28 9.10 -25.40
CA ASN A 158 7.61 8.09 -26.39
C ASN A 158 8.84 7.30 -25.93
N GLN A 159 8.60 6.23 -25.17
CA GLN A 159 9.64 5.39 -24.58
C GLN A 159 10.49 4.63 -25.62
N ARG A 160 10.09 4.62 -26.89
CA ARG A 160 10.86 4.04 -28.00
C ARG A 160 11.79 5.05 -28.68
N ASN A 161 11.70 6.32 -28.33
CA ASN A 161 12.60 7.34 -28.83
C ASN A 161 13.96 7.23 -28.12
N PRO A 162 15.09 7.06 -28.85
CA PRO A 162 16.42 6.93 -28.25
C PRO A 162 16.83 8.12 -27.39
N ASP A 163 16.43 9.35 -27.73
CA ASP A 163 16.76 10.54 -26.96
C ASP A 163 16.03 10.56 -25.62
N VAL A 164 14.76 10.13 -25.58
CA VAL A 164 14.00 9.93 -24.34
C VAL A 164 14.65 8.85 -23.48
N GLN A 165 15.02 7.73 -24.11
CA GLN A 165 15.70 6.63 -23.45
C GLN A 165 17.02 7.09 -22.80
N ASN A 166 17.87 7.77 -23.57
CA ASN A 166 19.14 8.28 -23.07
C ASN A 166 18.94 9.30 -21.93
N TYR A 167 17.96 10.19 -22.07
CA TYR A 167 17.64 11.18 -21.04
C TYR A 167 17.26 10.53 -19.71
N ILE A 168 16.37 9.52 -19.74
CA ILE A 168 15.95 8.82 -18.51
C ILE A 168 17.10 8.00 -17.91
N CYS A 169 17.93 7.34 -18.74
CA CYS A 169 19.12 6.66 -18.24
C CYS A 169 20.10 7.64 -17.56
N ASP A 170 20.25 8.84 -18.10
CA ASP A 170 21.08 9.90 -17.49
C ASP A 170 20.45 10.44 -16.20
N VAL A 171 19.12 10.45 -16.08
CA VAL A 171 18.44 10.75 -14.81
C VAL A 171 18.81 9.71 -13.75
N ILE A 172 18.75 8.41 -14.07
CA ILE A 172 19.13 7.33 -13.13
C ILE A 172 20.59 7.47 -12.70
N ARG A 173 21.52 7.71 -13.64
CA ARG A 173 22.94 7.94 -13.33
C ARG A 173 23.13 9.14 -12.42
N TYR A 174 22.42 10.23 -12.70
CA TYR A 174 22.43 11.44 -11.87
C TYR A 174 21.91 11.15 -10.45
N TRP A 175 20.78 10.46 -10.30
CA TRP A 175 20.23 10.13 -8.99
C TRP A 175 21.17 9.28 -8.13
N VAL A 176 21.88 8.33 -8.75
CA VAL A 176 22.90 7.55 -8.03
C VAL A 176 24.11 8.39 -7.67
N SER A 177 24.64 9.20 -8.61
CA SER A 177 25.84 10.00 -8.35
C SER A 177 25.62 11.14 -7.37
N GLU A 178 24.44 11.77 -7.36
CA GLU A 178 24.11 12.92 -6.53
C GLU A 178 23.53 12.53 -5.19
N PHE A 179 22.63 11.54 -5.17
CA PHE A 179 21.85 11.19 -3.99
C PHE A 179 22.20 9.82 -3.41
N ASP A 180 23.02 9.03 -4.09
CA ASP A 180 23.39 7.65 -3.70
C ASP A 180 22.18 6.72 -3.49
N VAL A 181 21.08 6.90 -4.25
CA VAL A 181 19.87 6.12 -4.13
C VAL A 181 20.12 4.62 -4.41
N ASP A 182 19.39 3.73 -3.73
CA ASP A 182 19.57 2.27 -3.80
C ASP A 182 18.60 1.56 -4.74
N GLY A 183 17.61 2.27 -5.28
CA GLY A 183 16.62 1.69 -6.18
C GLY A 183 15.55 2.69 -6.60
N ILE A 184 14.64 2.21 -7.44
CA ILE A 184 13.53 3.00 -7.99
C ILE A 184 12.26 2.16 -7.97
N ARG A 185 11.15 2.77 -7.55
CA ARG A 185 9.79 2.32 -7.87
C ARG A 185 9.38 2.99 -9.17
N LEU A 186 9.06 2.22 -10.18
CA LEU A 186 8.57 2.72 -11.48
C LEU A 186 7.06 2.93 -11.41
N ASP A 187 6.63 4.17 -11.51
CA ASP A 187 5.22 4.55 -11.64
C ASP A 187 4.60 3.97 -12.90
N ALA A 188 3.34 3.51 -12.83
CA ALA A 188 2.58 2.97 -13.95
C ALA A 188 3.37 1.95 -14.78
N ALA A 189 4.10 1.04 -14.13
CA ALA A 189 4.98 0.09 -14.83
C ALA A 189 4.23 -0.90 -15.74
N ASP A 190 2.94 -1.10 -15.52
CA ASP A 190 2.08 -1.93 -16.34
C ASP A 190 1.88 -1.40 -17.78
N VAL A 191 2.11 -0.10 -18.00
CA VAL A 191 2.02 0.57 -19.32
C VAL A 191 3.38 1.00 -19.89
N LEU A 192 4.49 0.65 -19.22
CA LEU A 192 5.83 0.88 -19.74
C LEU A 192 6.17 -0.11 -20.85
N ASP A 193 6.91 0.36 -21.87
CA ASP A 193 7.46 -0.49 -22.93
C ASP A 193 8.51 -1.45 -22.35
N PHE A 194 8.45 -2.73 -22.73
CA PHE A 194 9.35 -3.76 -22.20
C PHE A 194 10.81 -3.57 -22.62
N ASP A 195 11.08 -3.05 -23.83
CA ASP A 195 12.45 -2.76 -24.26
C ASP A 195 13.01 -1.56 -23.48
N PHE A 196 12.16 -0.60 -23.14
CA PHE A 196 12.50 0.49 -22.24
C PHE A 196 12.83 -0.05 -20.83
N MET A 197 12.02 -0.94 -20.26
CA MET A 197 12.32 -1.55 -18.97
C MET A 197 13.64 -2.35 -18.98
N ARG A 198 13.93 -3.10 -20.04
CA ARG A 198 15.22 -3.80 -20.20
C ARG A 198 16.40 -2.83 -20.21
N MET A 199 16.21 -1.67 -20.81
CA MET A 199 17.25 -0.65 -20.82
C MET A 199 17.44 -0.02 -19.42
N LEU A 200 16.35 0.29 -18.72
CA LEU A 200 16.41 0.74 -17.33
C LEU A 200 17.12 -0.28 -16.43
N ARG A 201 16.84 -1.60 -16.64
CA ARG A 201 17.51 -2.68 -15.92
C ARG A 201 19.02 -2.67 -16.15
N ARG A 202 19.47 -2.59 -17.40
CA ARG A 202 20.91 -2.52 -17.73
C ARG A 202 21.57 -1.30 -17.11
N THR A 203 20.91 -0.13 -17.18
CA THR A 203 21.43 1.08 -16.55
C THR A 203 21.53 0.93 -15.03
N ALA A 204 20.53 0.33 -14.40
CA ALA A 204 20.54 0.07 -12.96
C ALA A 204 21.74 -0.81 -12.54
N GLU A 205 21.98 -1.90 -13.26
CA GLU A 205 23.11 -2.81 -13.03
C GLU A 205 24.47 -2.14 -13.27
N GLU A 206 24.54 -1.22 -14.23
CA GLU A 206 25.76 -0.43 -14.54
C GLU A 206 26.12 0.54 -13.40
N VAL A 207 25.11 1.22 -12.82
CA VAL A 207 25.36 2.35 -11.92
C VAL A 207 25.64 1.93 -10.48
N LYS A 208 25.01 0.86 -9.99
CA LYS A 208 25.17 0.43 -8.60
C LYS A 208 24.88 -1.08 -8.46
N PRO A 209 25.78 -1.87 -7.84
CA PRO A 209 25.49 -3.24 -7.49
C PRO A 209 24.23 -3.33 -6.61
N ASP A 210 23.39 -4.34 -6.87
CA ASP A 210 22.13 -4.56 -6.14
C ASP A 210 21.14 -3.37 -6.19
N PHE A 211 21.22 -2.52 -7.23
CA PHE A 211 20.22 -1.47 -7.47
C PHE A 211 18.86 -2.12 -7.76
N TRP A 212 17.86 -1.78 -6.97
CA TRP A 212 16.56 -2.44 -7.04
C TRP A 212 15.57 -1.69 -7.93
N LEU A 213 14.94 -2.39 -8.86
CA LEU A 213 13.84 -1.90 -9.68
C LEU A 213 12.55 -2.60 -9.27
N MET A 214 11.60 -1.86 -8.74
CA MET A 214 10.26 -2.31 -8.42
C MET A 214 9.25 -1.53 -9.26
N GLY A 215 8.28 -2.20 -9.86
CA GLY A 215 7.27 -1.57 -10.70
C GLY A 215 5.90 -1.56 -10.06
N GLU A 216 5.13 -0.51 -10.30
CA GLU A 216 3.71 -0.52 -10.01
C GLU A 216 2.98 -1.31 -11.09
N VAL A 217 2.41 -2.45 -10.70
CA VAL A 217 1.56 -3.29 -11.55
C VAL A 217 0.34 -3.71 -10.74
N ILE A 218 -0.85 -3.34 -11.22
CA ILE A 218 -2.08 -3.60 -10.48
C ILE A 218 -2.62 -5.00 -10.81
N HIS A 219 -2.63 -5.40 -12.07
CA HIS A 219 -3.24 -6.64 -12.54
C HIS A 219 -2.36 -7.40 -13.53
N GLY A 220 -2.57 -8.70 -13.61
CA GLY A 220 -1.97 -9.57 -14.62
C GLY A 220 -1.07 -10.65 -14.05
N ASP A 221 -0.35 -11.31 -14.93
CA ASP A 221 0.69 -12.27 -14.59
C ASP A 221 1.98 -11.51 -14.29
N TYR A 222 2.33 -11.39 -13.01
CA TYR A 222 3.48 -10.61 -12.54
C TYR A 222 4.83 -11.12 -13.08
N SER A 223 4.92 -12.40 -13.50
CA SER A 223 6.14 -12.95 -14.11
C SER A 223 6.52 -12.27 -15.43
N ARG A 224 5.57 -11.59 -16.07
CA ARG A 224 5.86 -10.80 -17.28
C ARG A 224 6.79 -9.62 -17.00
N TRP A 225 6.70 -9.03 -15.82
CA TRP A 225 7.51 -7.88 -15.39
C TRP A 225 8.68 -8.30 -14.52
N VAL A 226 8.50 -9.34 -13.67
CA VAL A 226 9.52 -9.80 -12.73
C VAL A 226 10.30 -10.95 -13.31
N ASN A 227 11.47 -10.65 -13.84
CA ASN A 227 12.37 -11.64 -14.44
C ASN A 227 13.81 -11.09 -14.52
N GLY A 228 14.75 -11.88 -15.04
CA GLY A 228 16.17 -11.51 -15.12
C GLY A 228 16.49 -10.35 -16.05
N GLU A 229 15.57 -9.91 -16.90
CA GLU A 229 15.81 -8.87 -17.91
C GLU A 229 15.12 -7.54 -17.61
N THR A 230 14.04 -7.55 -16.82
CA THR A 230 13.18 -6.39 -16.56
C THR A 230 13.23 -5.97 -15.07
N LEU A 231 12.19 -6.22 -14.30
CA LEU A 231 12.10 -5.74 -12.92
C LEU A 231 12.50 -6.84 -11.93
N HIS A 232 12.95 -6.41 -10.74
CA HIS A 232 13.23 -7.32 -9.62
C HIS A 232 11.95 -7.68 -8.87
N SER A 233 10.98 -6.75 -8.84
CA SER A 233 9.73 -6.89 -8.10
C SER A 233 8.63 -6.03 -8.71
N VAL A 234 7.38 -6.31 -8.33
CA VAL A 234 6.23 -5.44 -8.59
C VAL A 234 5.33 -5.39 -7.35
N THR A 235 4.47 -4.38 -7.30
CA THR A 235 3.45 -4.21 -6.25
C THR A 235 2.46 -5.38 -6.25
N ASN A 236 2.24 -5.99 -5.07
CA ASN A 236 1.38 -7.16 -4.92
C ASN A 236 -0.07 -6.76 -4.60
N TYR A 237 -0.77 -6.18 -5.56
CA TYR A 237 -2.18 -5.81 -5.42
C TYR A 237 -3.10 -7.02 -5.22
N ALA A 238 -2.73 -8.18 -5.76
CA ALA A 238 -3.49 -9.42 -5.55
C ALA A 238 -3.53 -9.80 -4.06
N LEU A 239 -2.36 -9.79 -3.38
CA LEU A 239 -2.29 -10.08 -1.96
C LEU A 239 -2.92 -8.96 -1.11
N HIS A 240 -2.70 -7.69 -1.47
CA HIS A 240 -3.37 -6.54 -0.83
C HIS A 240 -4.88 -6.76 -0.77
N LYS A 241 -5.50 -7.08 -1.92
CA LYS A 241 -6.94 -7.35 -2.00
C LYS A 241 -7.35 -8.52 -1.12
N ALA A 242 -6.64 -9.66 -1.21
CA ALA A 242 -6.97 -10.86 -0.45
C ALA A 242 -6.84 -10.64 1.07
N LEU A 243 -5.85 -9.86 1.53
CA LEU A 243 -5.64 -9.60 2.95
C LEU A 243 -6.83 -8.88 3.58
N TYR A 244 -7.31 -7.77 3.00
CA TYR A 244 -8.43 -7.08 3.62
C TYR A 244 -9.78 -7.79 3.42
N SER A 245 -10.06 -8.33 2.21
CA SER A 245 -11.34 -8.99 1.96
C SER A 245 -11.44 -10.33 2.68
N GLY A 246 -10.36 -11.12 2.70
CA GLY A 246 -10.34 -12.39 3.41
C GLY A 246 -10.56 -12.26 4.92
N HIS A 247 -10.15 -11.11 5.52
CA HIS A 247 -10.46 -10.82 6.92
C HIS A 247 -11.89 -10.32 7.10
N ASN A 248 -12.34 -9.37 6.28
CA ASN A 248 -13.70 -8.82 6.38
C ASN A 248 -14.79 -9.88 6.14
N ASP A 249 -14.52 -10.82 5.23
CA ASP A 249 -15.45 -11.89 4.86
C ASP A 249 -15.24 -13.18 5.70
N HIS A 250 -14.29 -13.15 6.65
CA HIS A 250 -13.86 -14.35 7.40
C HIS A 250 -13.56 -15.53 6.45
N ASN A 251 -12.73 -15.30 5.44
CA ASN A 251 -12.47 -16.26 4.38
C ASN A 251 -10.97 -16.38 4.07
N TYR A 252 -10.25 -17.11 4.90
CA TYR A 252 -8.83 -17.37 4.68
C TYR A 252 -8.52 -18.23 3.44
N PHE A 253 -9.51 -18.93 2.87
CA PHE A 253 -9.33 -19.61 1.59
C PHE A 253 -8.97 -18.65 0.47
N GLU A 254 -9.45 -17.41 0.49
CA GLU A 254 -9.09 -16.38 -0.48
C GLU A 254 -7.59 -16.04 -0.40
N ILE A 255 -7.06 -15.88 0.82
CA ILE A 255 -5.64 -15.57 1.02
C ILE A 255 -4.77 -16.76 0.59
N ALA A 256 -5.11 -17.97 1.05
CA ALA A 256 -4.37 -19.18 0.69
C ALA A 256 -4.37 -19.44 -0.82
N HIS A 257 -5.54 -19.25 -1.47
CA HIS A 257 -5.64 -19.35 -2.93
C HIS A 257 -4.77 -18.34 -3.65
N THR A 258 -4.75 -17.08 -3.18
CA THR A 258 -3.93 -16.01 -3.76
C THR A 258 -2.44 -16.32 -3.60
N VAL A 259 -1.99 -16.78 -2.43
CA VAL A 259 -0.59 -17.18 -2.23
C VAL A 259 -0.21 -18.32 -3.18
N LYS A 260 -1.05 -19.33 -3.31
CA LYS A 260 -0.81 -20.44 -4.24
C LYS A 260 -0.77 -19.98 -5.71
N TYR A 261 -1.66 -19.07 -6.08
CA TYR A 261 -1.67 -18.47 -7.42
C TYR A 261 -0.35 -17.72 -7.71
N LEU A 262 0.14 -16.92 -6.75
CA LEU A 262 1.39 -16.20 -6.87
C LEU A 262 2.61 -17.15 -6.94
N GLN A 263 2.62 -18.23 -6.15
CA GLN A 263 3.68 -19.25 -6.22
C GLN A 263 3.76 -19.92 -7.60
N ASN A 264 2.63 -20.13 -8.29
CA ASN A 264 2.60 -20.69 -9.63
C ASN A 264 3.22 -19.76 -10.68
N MET A 265 3.43 -18.49 -10.38
CA MET A 265 4.18 -17.53 -11.22
C MET A 265 5.70 -17.62 -11.06
N GLY A 266 6.23 -18.51 -10.19
CA GLY A 266 7.66 -18.76 -10.05
C GLY A 266 8.31 -18.24 -8.79
N ASN A 267 7.62 -18.22 -7.65
CA ASN A 267 8.14 -17.76 -6.36
C ASN A 267 8.76 -16.35 -6.42
N LEU A 268 8.01 -15.41 -6.97
CA LEU A 268 8.44 -14.02 -7.13
C LEU A 268 8.54 -13.30 -5.78
N ASP A 269 9.61 -12.55 -5.56
CA ASP A 269 9.73 -11.65 -4.41
C ASP A 269 8.98 -10.34 -4.67
N LEU A 270 7.68 -10.34 -4.38
CA LEU A 270 6.79 -9.20 -4.64
C LEU A 270 6.79 -8.21 -3.47
N TYR A 271 6.56 -6.93 -3.79
CA TYR A 271 6.40 -5.86 -2.82
C TYR A 271 5.00 -5.93 -2.21
N ASN A 272 4.92 -6.43 -0.98
CA ASN A 272 3.67 -6.63 -0.25
C ASN A 272 3.29 -5.40 0.57
N PHE A 273 2.02 -5.02 0.53
CA PHE A 273 1.49 -3.90 1.28
C PHE A 273 0.02 -4.15 1.65
N VAL A 274 -0.48 -3.45 2.64
CA VAL A 274 -1.90 -3.45 3.04
C VAL A 274 -2.62 -2.16 2.68
N ASP A 275 -1.87 -1.07 2.55
CA ASP A 275 -2.31 0.22 2.04
C ASP A 275 -1.13 1.01 1.45
N ASN A 276 -1.44 2.08 0.72
CA ASN A 276 -0.49 3.01 0.15
C ASN A 276 -1.17 4.39 -0.10
N HIS A 277 -0.50 5.27 -0.84
CA HIS A 277 -0.99 6.62 -1.13
C HIS A 277 -2.17 6.68 -2.13
N ASP A 278 -2.58 5.55 -2.73
CA ASP A 278 -3.65 5.46 -3.74
C ASP A 278 -4.84 4.60 -3.32
N VAL A 279 -4.72 3.84 -2.24
CA VAL A 279 -5.78 2.99 -1.71
C VAL A 279 -6.15 3.34 -0.28
N GLU A 280 -7.36 3.01 0.13
CA GLU A 280 -7.82 3.26 1.50
C GLU A 280 -6.89 2.67 2.55
N ARG A 281 -6.70 3.42 3.65
CA ARG A 281 -5.97 2.95 4.83
C ARG A 281 -6.53 1.63 5.33
N ILE A 282 -5.65 0.70 5.67
CA ILE A 282 -6.06 -0.64 6.14
C ILE A 282 -6.96 -0.55 7.36
N TYR A 283 -6.66 0.37 8.29
CA TYR A 283 -7.46 0.56 9.48
C TYR A 283 -8.91 0.98 9.15
N THR A 284 -9.11 1.84 8.13
CA THR A 284 -10.44 2.18 7.61
C THR A 284 -11.11 1.00 6.94
N LYS A 285 -10.36 0.24 6.14
CA LYS A 285 -10.87 -0.82 5.28
C LYS A 285 -11.33 -2.06 6.06
N LEU A 286 -10.72 -2.31 7.23
CA LEU A 286 -11.10 -3.41 8.11
C LEU A 286 -12.43 -3.14 8.81
N SER A 287 -13.41 -4.01 8.62
CA SER A 287 -14.71 -3.97 9.30
C SER A 287 -14.56 -4.19 10.81
N ASN A 288 -13.69 -5.13 11.20
CA ASN A 288 -13.28 -5.37 12.58
C ASN A 288 -11.84 -4.88 12.76
N LYS A 289 -11.63 -3.85 13.58
CA LYS A 289 -10.30 -3.26 13.82
C LYS A 289 -9.33 -4.23 14.50
N ALA A 290 -9.83 -5.22 15.25
CA ALA A 290 -8.99 -6.27 15.82
C ALA A 290 -8.28 -7.13 14.76
N HIS A 291 -8.80 -7.18 13.53
CA HIS A 291 -8.14 -7.85 12.41
C HIS A 291 -6.83 -7.16 11.96
N PHE A 292 -6.52 -5.97 12.47
CA PHE A 292 -5.23 -5.33 12.25
C PHE A 292 -4.07 -6.27 12.62
N THR A 293 -4.22 -7.01 13.72
CA THR A 293 -3.19 -7.96 14.19
C THR A 293 -2.96 -9.11 13.20
N PRO A 294 -3.93 -9.97 12.85
CA PRO A 294 -3.67 -11.08 11.94
C PRO A 294 -3.31 -10.62 10.52
N VAL A 295 -3.83 -9.47 10.05
CA VAL A 295 -3.46 -8.89 8.75
C VAL A 295 -1.96 -8.58 8.69
N HIS A 296 -1.42 -7.91 9.71
CA HIS A 296 0.00 -7.53 9.71
C HIS A 296 0.91 -8.71 10.00
N ILE A 297 0.49 -9.69 10.80
CA ILE A 297 1.23 -10.95 10.92
C ILE A 297 1.39 -11.59 9.52
N LEU A 298 0.33 -11.68 8.75
CA LEU A 298 0.39 -12.21 7.38
C LEU A 298 1.25 -11.35 6.45
N LEU A 299 1.13 -10.02 6.51
CA LEU A 299 1.96 -9.11 5.72
C LEU A 299 3.45 -9.36 5.92
N TYR A 300 3.87 -9.56 7.18
CA TYR A 300 5.29 -9.72 7.54
C TYR A 300 5.82 -11.15 7.36
N THR A 301 4.95 -12.14 7.23
CA THR A 301 5.37 -13.55 7.25
C THR A 301 5.10 -14.32 5.96
N LEU A 302 4.16 -13.89 5.13
CA LEU A 302 3.94 -14.45 3.79
C LEU A 302 5.14 -14.14 2.87
N PRO A 303 5.36 -14.95 1.80
CA PRO A 303 6.39 -14.69 0.81
C PRO A 303 6.32 -13.28 0.22
N GLY A 304 7.46 -12.64 0.02
CA GLY A 304 7.60 -11.28 -0.52
C GLY A 304 8.21 -10.30 0.48
N VAL A 305 8.28 -9.03 0.09
CA VAL A 305 8.92 -7.93 0.80
C VAL A 305 7.86 -7.02 1.39
N PRO A 306 7.70 -6.97 2.74
CA PRO A 306 6.63 -6.18 3.36
C PRO A 306 6.92 -4.69 3.35
N SER A 307 5.86 -3.89 3.28
CA SER A 307 5.90 -2.44 3.38
C SER A 307 4.78 -1.89 4.25
N ILE A 308 5.11 -0.88 5.05
CA ILE A 308 4.17 -0.09 5.85
C ILE A 308 4.11 1.32 5.26
N TYR A 309 2.91 1.83 5.04
CA TYR A 309 2.69 3.20 4.61
C TYR A 309 2.61 4.14 5.81
N TYR A 310 3.24 5.32 5.74
CA TYR A 310 3.36 6.25 6.86
C TYR A 310 2.01 6.53 7.53
N GLY A 311 1.99 6.48 8.85
CA GLY A 311 0.79 6.67 9.67
C GLY A 311 -0.06 5.42 9.86
N SER A 312 0.07 4.38 9.02
CA SER A 312 -0.70 3.13 9.17
C SER A 312 -0.27 2.36 10.41
N GLU A 313 0.98 2.49 10.84
CA GLU A 313 1.48 1.94 12.11
C GLU A 313 0.82 2.57 13.35
N PHE A 314 0.25 3.76 13.21
CA PHE A 314 -0.51 4.41 14.28
C PHE A 314 -1.99 4.03 14.27
N GLY A 315 -2.45 3.28 13.26
CA GLY A 315 -3.85 2.96 13.09
C GLY A 315 -4.70 4.14 12.61
N ILE A 316 -4.11 5.10 11.89
CA ILE A 316 -4.88 6.25 11.37
C ILE A 316 -5.87 5.81 10.29
N GLU A 317 -6.99 6.51 10.23
CA GLU A 317 -8.00 6.30 9.21
C GLU A 317 -7.77 7.19 7.99
N GLY A 318 -8.24 6.74 6.83
CA GLY A 318 -8.23 7.49 5.58
C GLY A 318 -9.02 6.74 4.52
N ARG A 319 -10.06 7.39 4.00
CA ARG A 319 -10.96 6.83 2.99
C ARG A 319 -10.67 7.44 1.64
N LYS A 320 -10.66 6.62 0.58
CA LYS A 320 -10.52 7.14 -0.78
C LYS A 320 -11.80 7.90 -1.15
N GLU A 321 -11.64 9.18 -1.50
CA GLU A 321 -12.73 10.02 -1.97
C GLU A 321 -12.77 10.03 -3.50
N ARG A 322 -13.93 10.36 -4.09
CA ARG A 322 -14.11 10.32 -5.55
C ARG A 322 -13.23 11.34 -6.29
N SER A 323 -12.93 12.48 -5.65
CA SER A 323 -12.25 13.62 -6.28
C SER A 323 -10.98 14.06 -5.55
N SER A 324 -10.56 13.35 -4.51
CA SER A 324 -9.39 13.71 -3.71
C SER A 324 -8.78 12.48 -3.04
N ASP A 325 -7.46 12.44 -2.98
CA ASP A 325 -6.68 11.48 -2.20
C ASP A 325 -6.13 12.09 -0.89
N ASP A 326 -6.59 13.28 -0.52
CA ASP A 326 -6.05 14.04 0.63
C ASP A 326 -6.11 13.25 1.94
N SER A 327 -7.21 12.53 2.18
CA SER A 327 -7.37 11.70 3.38
C SER A 327 -6.39 10.51 3.44
N LEU A 328 -5.85 10.11 2.29
CA LEU A 328 -4.83 9.06 2.19
C LEU A 328 -3.42 9.62 2.39
N ARG A 329 -3.23 10.94 2.23
CA ARG A 329 -1.94 11.64 2.20
C ARG A 329 -1.85 12.77 3.23
N PRO A 330 -2.27 12.53 4.52
CA PRO A 330 -2.33 13.58 5.53
C PRO A 330 -0.95 14.09 5.90
N ALA A 331 -0.89 15.35 6.33
CA ALA A 331 0.25 15.86 7.08
C ALA A 331 0.22 15.28 8.49
N LEU A 332 1.35 14.79 8.97
CA LEU A 332 1.49 14.26 10.33
C LEU A 332 2.73 14.88 10.99
N SER A 333 2.62 15.17 12.29
CA SER A 333 3.76 15.47 13.14
C SER A 333 4.13 14.22 13.94
N LEU A 334 5.41 13.85 13.95
CA LEU A 334 5.86 12.73 14.76
C LEU A 334 5.71 13.01 16.27
N ASP A 335 5.72 14.28 16.67
CA ASP A 335 5.52 14.69 18.07
C ASP A 335 4.14 14.26 18.61
N ASP A 336 3.12 14.16 17.76
CA ASP A 336 1.79 13.67 18.13
C ASP A 336 1.78 12.17 18.47
N TYR A 337 2.85 11.45 18.14
CA TYR A 337 3.03 10.00 18.29
C TYR A 337 4.28 9.63 19.09
N GLU A 338 4.84 10.57 19.86
CA GLU A 338 6.11 10.37 20.60
C GLU A 338 6.10 9.13 21.49
N THR A 339 4.95 8.81 22.10
CA THR A 339 4.78 7.66 23.00
C THR A 339 4.24 6.40 22.31
N ALA A 340 3.98 6.43 21.00
CA ALA A 340 3.26 5.38 20.28
C ALA A 340 3.92 3.99 20.37
N LEU A 341 5.25 3.91 20.44
CA LEU A 341 5.93 2.61 20.64
C LEU A 341 5.53 1.91 21.96
N GLY A 342 5.16 2.67 22.99
CA GLY A 342 4.73 2.14 24.29
C GLY A 342 3.22 2.07 24.49
N ASP A 343 2.49 3.01 23.89
CA ASP A 343 1.07 3.23 24.20
C ASP A 343 0.12 2.82 23.07
N ASN A 344 0.61 2.76 21.82
CA ASN A 344 -0.21 2.40 20.66
C ASN A 344 -0.02 0.92 20.30
N PRO A 345 -1.07 0.08 20.40
CA PRO A 345 -0.96 -1.36 20.13
C PRO A 345 -0.63 -1.66 18.67
N CYS A 346 -1.05 -0.82 17.71
CA CYS A 346 -0.70 -0.99 16.30
C CYS A 346 0.80 -0.78 16.09
N THR A 347 1.35 0.31 16.65
CA THR A 347 2.79 0.64 16.55
C THR A 347 3.65 -0.43 17.22
N ALA A 348 3.26 -0.86 18.42
CA ALA A 348 3.97 -1.90 19.16
C ALA A 348 4.00 -3.23 18.39
N LEU A 349 2.87 -3.62 17.78
CA LEU A 349 2.79 -4.81 16.94
C LEU A 349 3.72 -4.72 15.72
N ILE A 350 3.68 -3.60 14.97
CA ILE A 350 4.52 -3.39 13.80
C ILE A 350 6.00 -3.46 14.18
N ALA A 351 6.40 -2.81 15.28
CA ALA A 351 7.77 -2.86 15.78
C ALA A 351 8.20 -4.29 16.15
N ALA A 352 7.34 -5.06 16.82
CA ALA A 352 7.60 -6.46 17.13
C ALA A 352 7.77 -7.30 15.88
N LEU A 353 6.86 -7.17 14.91
CA LEU A 353 6.94 -7.90 13.63
C LEU A 353 8.19 -7.55 12.82
N GLY A 354 8.59 -6.29 12.83
CA GLY A 354 9.84 -5.84 12.20
C GLY A 354 11.06 -6.52 12.82
N GLN A 355 11.15 -6.55 14.16
CA GLN A 355 12.24 -7.22 14.88
C GLN A 355 12.23 -8.73 14.62
N ILE A 356 11.06 -9.38 14.69
CA ILE A 356 10.93 -10.82 14.44
C ILE A 356 11.42 -11.15 13.03
N ARG A 357 11.00 -10.42 12.02
CA ARG A 357 11.40 -10.70 10.64
C ARG A 357 12.89 -10.51 10.41
N GLN A 358 13.52 -9.47 10.95
CA GLN A 358 14.97 -9.24 10.85
C GLN A 358 15.79 -10.37 11.47
N HIS A 359 15.29 -10.99 12.55
CA HIS A 359 15.99 -12.06 13.27
C HIS A 359 15.55 -13.48 12.85
N THR A 360 14.68 -13.60 11.86
CA THR A 360 14.11 -14.88 11.41
C THR A 360 14.29 -15.05 9.90
N PRO A 361 15.49 -15.44 9.42
CA PRO A 361 15.79 -15.56 7.98
C PRO A 361 14.79 -16.43 7.20
N ALA A 362 14.17 -17.41 7.86
CA ALA A 362 13.12 -18.23 7.24
C ALA A 362 11.93 -17.42 6.73
N LEU A 363 11.62 -16.26 7.33
CA LEU A 363 10.53 -15.38 6.87
C LEU A 363 10.89 -14.65 5.57
N SER A 364 12.18 -14.46 5.28
CA SER A 364 12.66 -13.87 4.02
C SER A 364 12.90 -14.92 2.94
N TYR A 365 13.57 -16.01 3.28
CA TYR A 365 14.11 -16.99 2.34
C TYR A 365 13.45 -18.37 2.37
N GLY A 366 12.64 -18.65 3.39
CA GLY A 366 12.04 -19.97 3.59
C GLY A 366 10.97 -20.30 2.56
N ASN A 367 10.89 -21.58 2.19
CA ASN A 367 9.79 -22.09 1.36
C ASN A 367 8.48 -22.05 2.14
N TYR A 368 7.41 -21.67 1.47
CA TYR A 368 6.07 -21.66 2.03
C TYR A 368 5.42 -23.03 1.90
N ALA A 369 4.77 -23.49 2.98
CA ALA A 369 3.93 -24.69 2.98
C ALA A 369 2.69 -24.47 3.83
N GLU A 370 1.49 -24.66 3.26
CA GLU A 370 0.24 -24.63 3.98
C GLU A 370 0.14 -25.81 4.97
N LEU A 371 -0.24 -25.54 6.22
CA LEU A 371 -0.35 -26.56 7.27
C LEU A 371 -1.79 -26.78 7.74
N HIS A 372 -2.60 -25.72 7.82
CA HIS A 372 -3.99 -25.75 8.26
C HIS A 372 -4.77 -24.63 7.62
N LEU A 373 -5.99 -24.91 7.17
CA LEU A 373 -6.83 -23.92 6.53
C LEU A 373 -8.31 -24.19 6.80
N THR A 374 -8.97 -23.20 7.37
CA THR A 374 -10.42 -23.08 7.48
C THR A 374 -10.83 -21.68 7.05
N ASN A 375 -12.12 -21.34 7.10
CA ASN A 375 -12.56 -19.97 6.85
C ASN A 375 -11.91 -18.96 7.81
N ARG A 376 -11.68 -19.36 9.08
CA ARG A 376 -11.30 -18.44 10.16
C ARG A 376 -9.93 -18.74 10.77
N GLN A 377 -9.34 -19.87 10.50
CA GLN A 377 -8.00 -20.23 10.96
C GLN A 377 -7.12 -20.56 9.77
N PHE A 378 -5.90 -20.05 9.82
CA PHE A 378 -4.89 -20.31 8.80
C PHE A 378 -3.53 -20.52 9.47
N ALA A 379 -2.84 -21.59 9.08
CA ALA A 379 -1.48 -21.83 9.49
C ALA A 379 -0.63 -22.31 8.32
N PHE A 380 0.61 -21.85 8.29
CA PHE A 380 1.61 -22.24 7.29
C PHE A 380 3.00 -22.28 7.88
N ALA A 381 3.90 -22.97 7.19
CA ALA A 381 5.32 -23.01 7.51
C ALA A 381 6.13 -22.12 6.56
N ARG A 382 7.24 -21.61 7.08
CA ARG A 382 8.36 -21.07 6.32
C ARG A 382 9.60 -21.95 6.62
N ASP A 383 9.98 -22.76 5.66
CA ASP A 383 11.03 -23.76 5.80
C ASP A 383 12.33 -23.26 5.16
N LEU A 384 13.38 -23.09 5.97
CA LEU A 384 14.72 -22.73 5.50
C LEU A 384 15.74 -23.71 6.07
N ASN A 385 16.36 -24.50 5.22
CA ASN A 385 17.22 -25.62 5.61
C ASN A 385 16.48 -26.56 6.59
N ASP A 386 17.02 -26.76 7.78
CA ASP A 386 16.42 -27.61 8.83
C ASP A 386 15.50 -26.83 9.80
N VAL A 387 15.34 -25.52 9.57
CA VAL A 387 14.52 -24.63 10.41
C VAL A 387 13.13 -24.49 9.83
N ARG A 388 12.11 -24.88 10.59
CA ARG A 388 10.70 -24.62 10.29
C ARG A 388 10.16 -23.54 11.21
N VAL A 389 9.74 -22.43 10.68
CA VAL A 389 8.95 -21.42 11.38
C VAL A 389 7.48 -21.66 11.05
N VAL A 390 6.63 -21.72 12.08
CA VAL A 390 5.18 -21.93 11.90
C VAL A 390 4.46 -20.62 12.21
N VAL A 391 3.58 -20.18 11.31
CA VAL A 391 2.76 -19.00 11.50
C VAL A 391 1.30 -19.44 11.62
N THR A 392 0.61 -18.88 12.61
CA THR A 392 -0.80 -19.15 12.87
C THR A 392 -1.57 -17.85 12.98
N VAL A 393 -2.73 -17.76 12.34
CA VAL A 393 -3.66 -16.63 12.47
C VAL A 393 -5.09 -17.11 12.64
N ASN A 394 -5.87 -16.33 13.39
CA ASN A 394 -7.25 -16.60 13.70
C ASN A 394 -8.07 -15.30 13.59
N ASN A 395 -9.06 -15.25 12.70
CA ASN A 395 -9.98 -14.12 12.57
C ASN A 395 -11.39 -14.41 13.11
N ASP A 396 -11.50 -15.41 13.98
CA ASP A 396 -12.70 -15.70 14.74
C ASP A 396 -12.75 -14.89 16.04
N ASP A 397 -13.94 -14.60 16.53
CA ASP A 397 -14.18 -13.94 17.84
C ASP A 397 -13.92 -14.88 19.03
N ASN A 398 -13.60 -16.14 18.77
CA ASN A 398 -13.24 -17.14 19.77
C ASN A 398 -11.82 -17.64 19.54
N ALA A 399 -11.14 -18.05 20.62
CA ALA A 399 -9.87 -18.74 20.51
C ALA A 399 -10.02 -20.08 19.79
N ALA A 400 -9.01 -20.46 19.00
CA ALA A 400 -9.00 -21.70 18.24
C ALA A 400 -7.73 -22.50 18.52
N SER A 401 -7.88 -23.82 18.73
CA SER A 401 -6.74 -24.73 18.87
C SER A 401 -6.41 -25.38 17.53
N MET A 402 -5.11 -25.46 17.24
CA MET A 402 -4.59 -26.08 16.03
C MET A 402 -3.52 -27.12 16.40
N ASP A 403 -3.63 -28.30 15.83
CA ASP A 403 -2.60 -29.34 15.90
C ASP A 403 -1.84 -29.34 14.58
N LEU A 404 -0.55 -28.98 14.62
CA LEU A 404 0.22 -28.63 13.43
C LEU A 404 1.50 -29.47 13.34
N PRO A 405 1.90 -29.91 12.13
CA PRO A 405 3.17 -30.59 11.95
C PRO A 405 4.34 -29.65 12.27
N ALA A 406 5.16 -30.08 13.22
CA ALA A 406 6.42 -29.43 13.59
C ALA A 406 7.56 -29.87 12.65
N GLY A 407 8.66 -29.10 12.65
CA GLY A 407 9.93 -29.54 12.08
C GLY A 407 10.71 -30.47 13.02
N ASN A 408 12.04 -30.44 12.91
CA ASN A 408 12.94 -31.27 13.72
C ASN A 408 13.18 -30.70 15.14
N ALA A 409 12.59 -29.57 15.50
CA ALA A 409 12.72 -28.94 16.80
C ALA A 409 12.06 -29.78 17.92
N VAL A 410 12.53 -29.61 19.16
CA VAL A 410 11.93 -30.25 20.35
C VAL A 410 10.94 -29.35 21.07
N GLU A 411 11.05 -28.05 20.87
CA GLU A 411 10.21 -27.01 21.47
C GLU A 411 10.09 -25.83 20.51
N TYR A 412 8.97 -25.13 20.57
CA TYR A 412 8.73 -23.85 19.90
C TYR A 412 8.45 -22.74 20.90
N ILE A 413 8.82 -21.51 20.54
CA ILE A 413 8.50 -20.30 21.28
C ILE A 413 7.68 -19.39 20.39
N GLY A 414 6.55 -18.89 20.89
CA GLY A 414 5.79 -17.82 20.27
C GLY A 414 6.57 -16.52 20.31
N ALA A 415 6.94 -15.99 19.15
CA ALA A 415 7.81 -14.81 19.06
C ALA A 415 7.12 -13.53 19.55
N LEU A 416 5.78 -13.46 19.49
CA LEU A 416 4.98 -12.34 20.02
C LEU A 416 4.65 -12.53 21.49
N SER A 417 4.23 -13.74 21.91
CA SER A 417 3.74 -14.02 23.25
C SER A 417 4.80 -14.49 24.24
N GLY A 418 5.91 -15.07 23.75
CA GLY A 418 6.87 -15.80 24.56
C GLY A 418 6.39 -17.17 25.06
N GLN A 419 5.21 -17.63 24.63
CA GLN A 419 4.65 -18.92 25.01
C GLN A 419 5.53 -20.06 24.49
N LYS A 420 5.80 -21.06 25.34
CA LYS A 420 6.56 -22.26 24.98
C LYS A 420 5.63 -23.42 24.73
N VAL A 421 5.91 -24.18 23.66
CA VAL A 421 5.15 -25.36 23.29
C VAL A 421 6.11 -26.49 22.93
N ALA A 422 6.02 -27.61 23.65
CA ALA A 422 6.82 -28.79 23.36
C ALA A 422 6.31 -29.52 22.12
N VAL A 423 7.22 -30.05 21.33
CA VAL A 423 6.88 -30.95 20.22
C VAL A 423 6.58 -32.35 20.76
N GLN A 424 5.42 -32.90 20.40
CA GLN A 424 4.98 -34.26 20.73
C GLN A 424 4.62 -34.99 19.44
N ASP A 425 5.21 -36.15 19.23
CA ASP A 425 5.00 -36.97 18.03
C ASP A 425 5.17 -36.19 16.70
N GLY A 426 6.13 -35.26 16.65
CA GLY A 426 6.40 -34.42 15.48
C GLY A 426 5.36 -33.31 15.25
N ARG A 427 4.56 -32.95 16.25
CA ARG A 427 3.51 -31.96 16.19
C ARG A 427 3.55 -30.98 17.35
N ILE A 428 2.99 -29.80 17.13
CA ILE A 428 2.70 -28.81 18.19
C ILE A 428 1.19 -28.58 18.27
N ASN A 429 0.68 -28.54 19.48
CA ASN A 429 -0.71 -28.14 19.73
C ASN A 429 -0.70 -26.71 20.31
N VAL A 430 -1.28 -25.77 19.57
CA VAL A 430 -1.27 -24.36 19.90
C VAL A 430 -2.69 -23.82 19.97
N THR A 431 -2.92 -22.89 20.89
CA THR A 431 -4.19 -22.14 20.96
C THR A 431 -3.93 -20.69 20.59
N VAL A 432 -4.59 -20.23 19.55
CA VAL A 432 -4.50 -18.86 19.03
C VAL A 432 -5.69 -18.07 19.53
N PRO A 433 -5.49 -16.95 20.23
CA PRO A 433 -6.59 -16.12 20.71
C PRO A 433 -7.49 -15.58 19.58
N ALA A 434 -8.67 -15.07 19.95
CA ALA A 434 -9.58 -14.41 19.03
C ALA A 434 -8.88 -13.23 18.30
N ASN A 435 -9.15 -13.07 17.02
CA ASN A 435 -8.66 -11.94 16.20
C ASN A 435 -7.15 -11.69 16.34
N SER A 436 -6.34 -12.75 16.36
CA SER A 436 -4.92 -12.71 16.68
C SER A 436 -4.11 -13.69 15.83
N GLY A 437 -2.84 -13.85 16.16
CA GLY A 437 -1.95 -14.82 15.57
C GLY A 437 -0.64 -14.92 16.32
N GLU A 438 0.22 -15.85 15.89
CA GLU A 438 1.54 -16.08 16.50
C GLU A 438 2.54 -16.58 15.45
N ILE A 439 3.80 -16.29 15.69
CA ILE A 439 4.94 -16.76 14.91
C ILE A 439 5.75 -17.70 15.82
N TRP A 440 5.64 -18.98 15.57
CA TRP A 440 6.30 -20.02 16.33
C TRP A 440 7.69 -20.29 15.76
N VAL A 441 8.73 -19.98 16.51
CA VAL A 441 10.12 -20.22 16.14
C VAL A 441 10.71 -21.37 16.94
N PRO A 442 11.56 -22.25 16.34
CA PRO A 442 12.20 -23.32 17.05
C PRO A 442 13.06 -22.80 18.20
N SER A 443 12.97 -23.43 19.35
CA SER A 443 13.78 -23.10 20.51
C SER A 443 15.19 -23.70 20.37
N GLY A 444 16.23 -22.89 20.51
CA GLY A 444 17.64 -23.30 20.46
C GLY A 444 18.30 -23.18 19.08
N ASP A 445 17.54 -23.02 17.99
CA ASP A 445 18.10 -22.90 16.63
C ASP A 445 18.49 -21.46 16.26
N MET A 446 18.18 -20.49 17.12
CA MET A 446 18.55 -19.09 16.97
C MET A 446 19.30 -18.58 18.23
N PRO A 447 20.62 -18.75 18.30
CA PRO A 447 21.39 -18.50 19.52
C PRO A 447 21.35 -17.05 20.03
N GLU A 448 21.02 -16.10 19.18
CA GLU A 448 20.91 -14.67 19.54
C GLU A 448 19.47 -14.16 19.57
N TYR A 449 18.48 -14.99 19.28
CA TYR A 449 17.09 -14.60 19.35
C TYR A 449 16.66 -14.43 20.81
N LYS A 450 16.61 -13.19 21.26
CA LYS A 450 15.91 -12.83 22.51
C LYS A 450 14.46 -12.55 22.13
N PRO A 451 13.50 -13.36 22.65
CA PRO A 451 12.09 -13.04 22.41
C PRO A 451 11.84 -11.60 22.86
N PHE A 452 11.44 -10.76 21.91
CA PHE A 452 11.04 -9.40 22.20
C PHE A 452 9.67 -9.49 22.85
N LYS A 453 9.64 -9.42 24.19
CA LYS A 453 8.39 -9.40 24.93
C LYS A 453 7.84 -7.98 24.85
N VAL A 454 6.90 -7.78 23.95
CA VAL A 454 6.04 -6.58 23.98
C VAL A 454 5.11 -6.77 25.17
N GLU A 455 5.36 -6.06 26.26
CA GLU A 455 4.35 -5.88 27.30
C GLU A 455 3.33 -4.87 26.74
N ILE A 456 2.30 -5.38 26.05
CA ILE A 456 1.14 -4.60 25.67
C ILE A 456 0.38 -4.39 26.99
N SER A 457 0.68 -3.30 27.70
CA SER A 457 -0.18 -2.83 28.77
C SER A 457 -1.40 -2.15 28.11
N VAL A 458 -2.39 -2.94 27.77
CA VAL A 458 -3.73 -2.41 27.52
C VAL A 458 -4.15 -1.77 28.84
N LYS A 459 -4.21 -0.45 28.89
CA LYS A 459 -4.97 0.23 29.93
C LYS A 459 -6.43 -0.19 29.69
N GLU A 460 -6.90 -1.18 30.44
CA GLU A 460 -8.33 -1.35 30.60
C GLU A 460 -8.85 -0.02 31.10
N GLU A 461 -9.62 0.68 30.28
CA GLU A 461 -10.51 1.74 30.79
C GLU A 461 -11.44 1.04 31.80
N THR A 462 -11.14 1.18 33.07
CA THR A 462 -12.06 0.87 34.14
C THR A 462 -13.22 1.82 33.95
N VAL A 463 -14.30 1.34 33.35
CA VAL A 463 -15.60 1.96 33.45
C VAL A 463 -15.95 1.94 34.95
N THR A 464 -15.75 3.05 35.63
CA THR A 464 -16.27 3.26 36.94
C THR A 464 -17.78 3.43 36.81
N ASP A 465 -18.51 2.34 37.09
CA ASP A 465 -19.91 2.43 37.45
C ASP A 465 -20.03 3.29 38.72
N GLU A 466 -20.54 4.50 38.58
CA GLU A 466 -21.35 5.18 39.59
C GLU A 466 -21.86 6.52 39.03
N GLU A 467 -23.07 6.47 38.50
CA GLU A 467 -24.11 7.46 38.78
C GLU A 467 -25.45 6.95 38.24
N SER A 468 -26.26 6.51 39.17
CA SER A 468 -27.67 6.19 38.98
C SER A 468 -28.44 7.42 38.52
N ILE A 469 -28.96 7.40 37.28
CA ILE A 469 -29.96 8.37 36.82
C ILE A 469 -31.33 7.68 36.82
N PRO A 470 -32.38 8.32 37.31
CA PRO A 470 -33.70 7.71 37.53
C PRO A 470 -34.36 7.38 36.17
N ALA A 471 -35.04 6.24 36.16
CA ALA A 471 -35.94 5.86 35.10
C ALA A 471 -37.10 6.87 35.03
N ASP A 472 -37.19 7.58 33.90
CA ASP A 472 -38.41 8.01 33.24
C ASP A 472 -38.09 8.95 32.07
N SER A 473 -38.01 8.40 30.88
CA SER A 473 -38.46 9.06 29.64
C SER A 473 -38.47 8.06 28.49
N GLU A 474 -39.63 7.90 27.93
CA GLU A 474 -39.95 7.07 26.80
C GLU A 474 -39.00 7.31 25.62
N ALA A 475 -38.49 6.23 25.03
CA ALA A 475 -37.78 6.26 23.79
C ALA A 475 -38.71 6.75 22.65
N PRO A 476 -38.32 7.73 21.84
CA PRO A 476 -39.09 8.03 20.66
C PRO A 476 -38.85 6.92 19.63
N SER A 477 -39.88 6.17 19.32
CA SER A 477 -39.93 5.30 18.14
C SER A 477 -39.91 6.19 16.91
N SER A 478 -38.75 6.31 16.26
CA SER A 478 -38.68 6.89 14.92
C SER A 478 -39.11 5.87 13.89
N ALA A 479 -40.41 5.72 13.72
CA ALA A 479 -40.96 5.27 12.44
C ALA A 479 -40.67 6.41 11.45
N THR A 480 -39.62 6.30 10.65
CA THR A 480 -39.39 7.16 9.48
C THR A 480 -40.61 6.97 8.55
N GLU A 481 -41.35 8.05 8.31
CA GLU A 481 -42.39 8.04 7.28
C GLU A 481 -41.81 7.55 5.95
N PRO A 482 -42.55 6.76 5.15
CA PRO A 482 -42.07 6.27 3.87
C PRO A 482 -41.73 7.46 2.96
N VAL A 483 -40.48 7.47 2.45
CA VAL A 483 -40.03 8.49 1.50
C VAL A 483 -40.91 8.43 0.25
N HIS A 484 -41.68 9.48 0.00
CA HIS A 484 -42.51 9.62 -1.19
C HIS A 484 -41.64 10.12 -2.35
N PHE A 485 -41.67 9.44 -3.49
CA PHE A 485 -41.05 9.90 -4.73
C PHE A 485 -42.11 10.22 -5.78
N ASP A 486 -41.83 11.19 -6.65
CA ASP A 486 -42.69 11.51 -7.80
C ASP A 486 -42.32 10.57 -8.97
N PRO A 487 -43.23 9.68 -9.42
CA PRO A 487 -42.94 8.74 -10.49
C PRO A 487 -42.72 9.40 -11.87
N ASN A 488 -43.03 10.71 -12.02
CA ASN A 488 -42.80 11.47 -13.23
C ASN A 488 -41.52 12.30 -13.22
N LYS A 489 -40.80 12.32 -12.07
CA LYS A 489 -39.50 13.01 -11.94
C LYS A 489 -38.43 12.24 -12.68
N SER A 490 -37.53 12.91 -13.40
CA SER A 490 -36.39 12.26 -14.03
C SER A 490 -35.50 11.63 -12.98
N PRO A 491 -35.00 10.37 -13.18
CA PRO A 491 -34.09 9.73 -12.23
C PRO A 491 -32.85 10.59 -11.90
N GLU A 492 -32.37 11.39 -12.83
CA GLU A 492 -31.23 12.29 -12.63
C GLU A 492 -31.52 13.44 -11.64
N ASP A 493 -32.78 13.80 -11.50
CA ASP A 493 -33.21 14.90 -10.61
C ASP A 493 -33.68 14.39 -9.24
N MET A 494 -33.78 13.06 -9.05
CA MET A 494 -34.16 12.45 -7.78
C MET A 494 -33.03 12.47 -6.76
N SER A 495 -33.34 12.67 -5.49
CA SER A 495 -32.40 12.44 -4.40
C SER A 495 -32.08 10.96 -4.23
N VAL A 496 -31.01 10.63 -3.52
CA VAL A 496 -30.63 9.22 -3.20
C VAL A 496 -31.80 8.48 -2.54
N ALA A 497 -32.48 9.10 -1.59
CA ALA A 497 -33.60 8.50 -0.89
C ALA A 497 -34.82 8.26 -1.82
N GLU A 498 -35.11 9.19 -2.73
CA GLU A 498 -36.16 9.02 -3.74
C GLU A 498 -35.82 7.90 -4.75
N LEU A 499 -34.55 7.79 -5.17
CA LEU A 499 -34.08 6.72 -6.04
C LEU A 499 -34.17 5.36 -5.38
N GLN A 500 -33.76 5.24 -4.12
CA GLN A 500 -33.89 4.00 -3.34
C GLN A 500 -35.35 3.57 -3.20
N ALA A 501 -36.25 4.49 -2.87
CA ALA A 501 -37.69 4.24 -2.77
C ALA A 501 -38.29 3.82 -4.12
N ALA A 502 -37.92 4.47 -5.21
CA ALA A 502 -38.39 4.16 -6.56
C ALA A 502 -37.90 2.78 -7.04
N ILE A 503 -36.66 2.41 -6.75
CA ILE A 503 -36.09 1.08 -7.07
C ILE A 503 -36.84 0.00 -6.30
N LEU A 504 -37.04 0.16 -5.00
CA LEU A 504 -37.76 -0.80 -4.16
C LEU A 504 -39.22 -0.98 -4.63
N ALA A 505 -39.87 0.12 -5.01
CA ALA A 505 -41.24 0.06 -5.56
C ALA A 505 -41.29 -0.70 -6.90
N LYS A 506 -40.34 -0.47 -7.81
CA LYS A 506 -40.23 -1.22 -9.08
C LYS A 506 -39.91 -2.69 -8.85
N MET A 507 -39.04 -3.02 -7.90
CA MET A 507 -38.76 -4.41 -7.53
C MET A 507 -40.00 -5.11 -6.97
N ALA A 508 -40.74 -4.45 -6.08
CA ALA A 508 -41.96 -4.98 -5.49
C ALA A 508 -43.07 -5.29 -6.51
N ASN A 509 -43.12 -4.54 -7.61
CA ASN A 509 -44.05 -4.82 -8.71
C ASN A 509 -43.74 -6.12 -9.47
N ASN A 510 -42.52 -6.62 -9.37
CA ASN A 510 -42.04 -7.84 -10.03
C ASN A 510 -42.02 -9.07 -9.08
N GLY A 511 -42.43 -8.92 -7.82
CA GLY A 511 -42.47 -9.99 -6.82
C GLY A 511 -42.01 -9.56 -5.42
N PRO A 512 -42.00 -10.46 -4.43
CA PRO A 512 -41.60 -10.15 -3.08
C PRO A 512 -40.09 -9.79 -3.02
N VAL A 513 -39.77 -8.63 -2.46
CA VAL A 513 -38.41 -8.14 -2.29
C VAL A 513 -37.83 -8.70 -0.98
N SER A 514 -36.75 -9.48 -1.06
CA SER A 514 -36.09 -10.05 0.11
C SER A 514 -35.43 -8.95 0.97
N ASP A 515 -35.26 -9.22 2.27
CA ASP A 515 -34.62 -8.25 3.17
C ASP A 515 -33.17 -7.97 2.77
N GLN A 516 -32.47 -8.94 2.20
CA GLN A 516 -31.13 -8.74 1.63
C GLN A 516 -31.15 -7.75 0.46
N MET A 517 -32.13 -7.83 -0.43
CA MET A 517 -32.28 -6.88 -1.55
C MET A 517 -32.63 -5.48 -1.05
N LYS A 518 -33.54 -5.36 -0.06
CA LYS A 518 -33.84 -4.07 0.58
C LYS A 518 -32.59 -3.44 1.18
N LYS A 519 -31.79 -4.23 1.87
CA LYS A 519 -30.53 -3.79 2.45
C LYS A 519 -29.57 -3.29 1.36
N THR A 520 -29.38 -4.04 0.28
CA THR A 520 -28.51 -3.66 -0.83
C THR A 520 -28.92 -2.32 -1.49
N VAL A 521 -30.24 -2.09 -1.67
CA VAL A 521 -30.73 -0.82 -2.20
C VAL A 521 -30.50 0.33 -1.23
N ASN A 522 -30.81 0.14 0.05
CA ASN A 522 -30.75 1.17 1.08
C ASN A 522 -29.29 1.54 1.47
N GLU A 523 -28.36 0.61 1.32
CA GLU A 523 -26.92 0.84 1.56
C GLU A 523 -26.22 1.47 0.35
N ASN A 524 -26.84 1.48 -0.84
CA ASN A 524 -26.27 2.13 -2.01
C ASN A 524 -26.52 3.65 -1.95
N ILE A 525 -25.50 4.42 -1.63
CA ILE A 525 -25.52 5.88 -1.53
C ILE A 525 -25.03 6.58 -2.80
N TRP A 526 -24.69 5.83 -3.84
CA TRP A 526 -24.14 6.37 -5.10
C TRP A 526 -25.24 6.77 -6.07
N HIS A 527 -25.48 8.07 -6.23
CA HIS A 527 -26.55 8.64 -7.05
C HIS A 527 -26.56 8.05 -8.47
N ASP A 528 -25.44 8.10 -9.18
CA ASP A 528 -25.34 7.61 -10.57
C ASP A 528 -25.57 6.10 -10.69
N SER A 529 -25.14 5.33 -9.68
CA SER A 529 -25.40 3.89 -9.60
C SER A 529 -26.89 3.61 -9.47
N LEU A 530 -27.58 4.34 -8.60
CA LEU A 530 -29.02 4.22 -8.40
C LEU A 530 -29.82 4.70 -9.62
N VAL A 531 -29.41 5.79 -10.28
CA VAL A 531 -29.98 6.25 -11.54
C VAL A 531 -29.91 5.19 -12.62
N ASN A 532 -28.72 4.57 -12.80
CA ASN A 532 -28.52 3.51 -13.78
C ASN A 532 -29.33 2.25 -13.42
N TRP A 533 -29.42 1.93 -12.14
CA TRP A 533 -30.21 0.80 -11.64
C TRP A 533 -31.70 1.03 -11.90
N LEU A 534 -32.24 2.21 -11.56
CA LEU A 534 -33.64 2.55 -11.80
C LEU A 534 -33.99 2.53 -13.30
N LYS A 535 -33.09 3.00 -14.18
CA LYS A 535 -33.24 2.94 -15.64
C LYS A 535 -33.20 1.52 -16.21
N SER A 536 -32.59 0.57 -15.52
CA SER A 536 -32.52 -0.83 -15.96
C SER A 536 -33.85 -1.59 -15.83
N PHE A 537 -34.78 -1.07 -15.04
CA PHE A 537 -36.15 -1.61 -14.99
C PHE A 537 -36.96 -1.11 -16.21
N ARG A 538 -36.90 -1.87 -17.29
CA ARG A 538 -37.70 -1.64 -18.52
C ARG A 538 -39.01 -2.43 -18.46
#